data_d1c80825aefa867d2a63e17291e58ff0
#
_entry.id   d1c80825aefa867d2a63e17291e58ff0
#
_cell.length_a   1.000
_cell.length_b   1.000
_cell.length_c   1.000
_cell.angle_alpha   90.00
_cell.angle_beta   90.00
_cell.angle_gamma   90.00
#
_symmetry.space_group_name_H-M   'P 1'
#
loop_
_entity.id
_entity.type
_entity.pdbx_description
1 polymer ?
#
loop_
_entity_poly.entity_id
_entity_poly.type
_entity_poly.pdbx_seq_one_letter_code
_entity_poly.pdbx_strand_id
1 'polypeptide(L)'
;MSINATVQLYLDGLYEGDANKIASVFHPTSALTSEENGMLKVLPRDQWLEIVRNRKSPRSQGMARHDEILQVDQSSPTSAFVKLKCALPPRFFTDYLCLLKIDGRWQIVQKVFTTEVRD
;
A
#
# COMPACT_ATOMS: atom_id res chain seq x y z
N MET A 1 12.95 10.29 -6.36
CA MET A 1 12.51 9.82 -5.03
C MET A 1 13.01 8.39 -4.84
N SER A 2 13.49 8.05 -3.66
CA SER A 2 13.96 6.70 -3.36
C SER A 2 12.81 5.71 -3.22
N ILE A 3 13.14 4.41 -3.21
CA ILE A 3 12.15 3.36 -2.91
C ILE A 3 11.50 3.63 -1.55
N ASN A 4 12.30 3.92 -0.52
CA ASN A 4 11.78 4.17 0.83
C ASN A 4 10.86 5.38 0.87
N ALA A 5 11.21 6.47 0.19
CA ALA A 5 10.37 7.67 0.13
C ALA A 5 9.05 7.40 -0.60
N THR A 6 9.09 6.61 -1.67
CA THR A 6 7.87 6.20 -2.40
C THR A 6 6.93 5.41 -1.50
N VAL A 7 7.47 4.41 -0.78
CA VAL A 7 6.69 3.59 0.14
C VAL A 7 6.17 4.41 1.32
N GLN A 8 6.97 5.37 1.81
CA GLN A 8 6.54 6.24 2.91
C GLN A 8 5.34 7.10 2.52
N LEU A 9 5.28 7.59 1.28
CA LEU A 9 4.10 8.32 0.79
C LEU A 9 2.85 7.44 0.81
N TYR A 10 2.97 6.16 0.43
CA TYR A 10 1.86 5.23 0.54
C TYR A 10 1.39 5.08 1.98
N LEU A 11 2.31 4.84 2.91
CA LEU A 11 1.97 4.67 4.32
C LEU A 11 1.36 5.94 4.91
N ASP A 12 1.89 7.10 4.57
CA ASP A 12 1.33 8.39 5.00
C ASP A 12 -0.08 8.59 4.45
N GLY A 13 -0.29 8.25 3.18
CA GLY A 13 -1.61 8.34 2.54
C GLY A 13 -2.65 7.45 3.20
N LEU A 14 -2.26 6.22 3.58
CA LEU A 14 -3.16 5.32 4.31
C LEU A 14 -3.56 5.91 5.66
N TYR A 15 -2.59 6.40 6.42
CA TYR A 15 -2.84 6.95 7.75
C TYR A 15 -3.71 8.20 7.69
N GLU A 16 -3.43 9.08 6.74
CA GLU A 16 -4.12 10.36 6.58
C GLU A 16 -5.45 10.24 5.83
N GLY A 17 -5.69 9.13 5.13
CA GLY A 17 -6.83 8.98 4.23
C GLY A 17 -6.69 9.84 2.99
N ASP A 18 -5.46 10.09 2.55
CA ASP A 18 -5.16 10.97 1.41
C ASP A 18 -5.00 10.13 0.14
N ALA A 19 -6.09 9.97 -0.60
CA ALA A 19 -6.11 9.18 -1.82
C ALA A 19 -5.18 9.75 -2.91
N ASN A 20 -5.01 11.07 -2.97
CA ASN A 20 -4.12 11.69 -3.95
C ASN A 20 -2.66 11.34 -3.66
N LYS A 21 -2.28 11.31 -2.39
CA LYS A 21 -0.94 10.90 -1.99
C LYS A 21 -0.66 9.45 -2.40
N ILE A 22 -1.62 8.56 -2.18
CA ILE A 22 -1.53 7.15 -2.60
C ILE A 22 -1.44 7.05 -4.13
N ALA A 23 -2.30 7.78 -4.85
CA ALA A 23 -2.33 7.76 -6.32
C ALA A 23 -1.00 8.22 -6.91
N SER A 24 -0.26 9.09 -6.23
CA SER A 24 1.02 9.61 -6.73
C SER A 24 2.10 8.53 -6.80
N VAL A 25 1.96 7.42 -6.08
CA VAL A 25 2.98 6.36 -6.02
C VAL A 25 2.49 5.00 -6.51
N PHE A 26 1.19 4.82 -6.75
CA PHE A 26 0.64 3.60 -7.36
C PHE A 26 0.38 3.83 -8.84
N HIS A 27 0.91 2.94 -9.68
CA HIS A 27 0.67 3.02 -11.12
C HIS A 27 -0.84 2.88 -11.41
N PRO A 28 -1.38 3.62 -12.40
CA PRO A 28 -2.82 3.56 -12.70
C PRO A 28 -3.37 2.17 -13.00
N THR A 29 -2.53 1.26 -13.53
CA THR A 29 -2.95 -0.11 -13.84
C THR A 29 -2.75 -1.07 -12.68
N SER A 30 -2.26 -0.59 -11.52
CA SER A 30 -2.02 -1.45 -10.37
C SER A 30 -3.33 -1.94 -9.76
N ALA A 31 -3.22 -3.04 -9.02
CA ALA A 31 -4.35 -3.59 -8.28
C ALA A 31 -3.86 -4.12 -6.94
N LEU A 32 -4.80 -4.26 -6.01
CA LEU A 32 -4.59 -4.90 -4.73
C LEU A 32 -5.16 -6.30 -4.83
N THR A 33 -4.33 -7.30 -4.54
CA THR A 33 -4.71 -8.70 -4.70
C THR A 33 -4.59 -9.42 -3.36
N SER A 34 -5.58 -10.21 -3.03
CA SER A 34 -5.60 -10.98 -1.78
C SER A 34 -6.37 -12.27 -1.96
N GLU A 35 -6.23 -13.16 -0.98
CA GLU A 35 -6.99 -14.39 -0.92
C GLU A 35 -8.03 -14.23 0.20
N GLU A 36 -9.28 -14.66 -0.06
CA GLU A 36 -10.36 -14.63 0.91
C GLU A 36 -11.22 -15.88 0.73
N ASN A 37 -11.23 -16.75 1.73
CA ASN A 37 -11.98 -18.03 1.72
C ASN A 37 -11.63 -18.90 0.49
N GLY A 38 -10.36 -18.91 0.10
CA GLY A 38 -9.88 -19.67 -1.07
C GLY A 38 -10.14 -18.98 -2.40
N MET A 39 -10.71 -17.78 -2.40
CA MET A 39 -11.03 -17.01 -3.61
C MET A 39 -10.03 -15.90 -3.82
N LEU A 40 -9.67 -15.67 -5.09
CA LEU A 40 -8.83 -14.54 -5.46
C LEU A 40 -9.67 -13.27 -5.47
N LYS A 41 -9.23 -12.27 -4.74
CA LYS A 41 -9.82 -10.93 -4.74
C LYS A 41 -8.87 -9.96 -5.42
N VAL A 42 -9.36 -9.23 -6.43
CA VAL A 42 -8.58 -8.23 -7.15
C VAL A 42 -9.35 -6.91 -7.09
N LEU A 43 -8.72 -5.90 -6.50
CA LEU A 43 -9.30 -4.56 -6.38
C LEU A 43 -8.44 -3.59 -7.18
N PRO A 44 -8.93 -3.09 -8.35
CA PRO A 44 -8.18 -2.10 -9.13
C PRO A 44 -7.91 -0.81 -8.34
N ARG A 45 -6.79 -0.15 -8.65
CA ARG A 45 -6.35 1.05 -7.93
C ARG A 45 -7.45 2.09 -7.78
N ASP A 46 -8.17 2.43 -8.87
CA ASP A 46 -9.12 3.54 -8.81
C ASP A 46 -10.33 3.23 -7.93
N GLN A 47 -10.76 1.96 -7.89
CA GLN A 47 -11.83 1.53 -6.98
C GLN A 47 -11.36 1.61 -5.53
N TRP A 48 -10.12 1.22 -5.26
CA TRP A 48 -9.54 1.32 -3.92
C TRP A 48 -9.41 2.78 -3.47
N LEU A 49 -8.96 3.67 -4.35
CA LEU A 49 -8.85 5.10 -4.02
C LEU A 49 -10.21 5.69 -3.63
N GLU A 50 -11.28 5.24 -4.26
CA GLU A 50 -12.63 5.65 -3.91
C GLU A 50 -13.01 5.20 -2.49
N ILE A 51 -12.63 3.97 -2.13
CA ILE A 51 -12.83 3.46 -0.77
C ILE A 51 -12.05 4.31 0.23
N VAL A 52 -10.79 4.64 -0.08
CA VAL A 52 -9.96 5.47 0.79
C VAL A 52 -10.60 6.84 1.02
N ARG A 53 -11.16 7.46 -0.03
CA ARG A 53 -11.82 8.77 0.07
C ARG A 53 -13.06 8.73 0.97
N ASN A 54 -13.77 7.62 0.99
CA ASN A 54 -15.08 7.53 1.65
C ASN A 54 -15.04 6.92 3.04
N ARG A 55 -13.90 6.38 3.49
CA ARG A 55 -13.77 5.82 4.83
C ARG A 55 -13.10 6.82 5.77
N LYS A 56 -13.34 6.65 7.07
CA LYS A 56 -12.63 7.42 8.10
C LYS A 56 -11.18 6.94 8.16
N SER A 57 -10.24 7.89 8.13
CA SER A 57 -8.82 7.56 8.25
C SER A 57 -8.46 7.24 9.70
N PRO A 58 -7.38 6.48 9.93
CA PRO A 58 -6.86 6.29 11.29
C PRO A 58 -6.54 7.63 11.97
N ARG A 59 -5.97 8.58 11.21
CA ARG A 59 -5.64 9.91 11.75
C ARG A 59 -6.89 10.63 12.25
N SER A 60 -7.98 10.62 11.50
CA SER A 60 -9.22 11.30 11.88
C SER A 60 -9.87 10.68 13.12
N GLN A 61 -9.52 9.43 13.43
CA GLN A 61 -10.03 8.70 14.57
C GLN A 61 -9.06 8.74 15.77
N GLY A 62 -7.95 9.49 15.67
CA GLY A 62 -6.96 9.60 16.73
C GLY A 62 -6.20 8.31 17.00
N MET A 63 -6.12 7.41 16.03
CA MET A 63 -5.43 6.14 16.16
C MET A 63 -3.92 6.29 15.98
N ALA A 64 -3.14 5.49 16.70
CA ALA A 64 -1.70 5.43 16.51
C ALA A 64 -1.34 4.78 15.18
N ARG A 65 -0.17 5.11 14.65
CA ARG A 65 0.37 4.46 13.45
C ARG A 65 0.97 3.10 13.82
N HIS A 66 0.81 2.14 12.90
CA HIS A 66 1.35 0.79 13.04
C HIS A 66 2.07 0.40 11.74
N ASP A 67 3.04 1.21 11.31
CA ASP A 67 3.77 1.00 10.05
C ASP A 67 5.17 0.50 10.34
N GLU A 68 5.63 -0.47 9.55
CA GLU A 68 7.01 -0.95 9.63
C GLU A 68 7.42 -1.53 8.28
N ILE A 69 8.51 -0.99 7.69
CA ILE A 69 9.12 -1.60 6.51
C ILE A 69 10.03 -2.74 6.99
N LEU A 70 9.70 -3.97 6.60
CA LEU A 70 10.39 -5.16 7.06
C LEU A 70 11.56 -5.55 6.16
N GLN A 71 11.41 -5.34 4.84
CA GLN A 71 12.40 -5.80 3.87
C GLN A 71 12.29 -4.99 2.59
N VAL A 72 13.42 -4.59 2.05
CA VAL A 72 13.54 -4.01 0.71
C VAL A 72 14.52 -4.86 -0.08
N ASP A 73 14.08 -5.38 -1.23
CA ASP A 73 14.90 -6.23 -2.10
C ASP A 73 14.90 -5.61 -3.49
N GLN A 74 16.08 -5.16 -3.94
CA GLN A 74 16.23 -4.52 -5.25
C GLN A 74 17.07 -5.41 -6.15
N SER A 75 16.44 -5.98 -7.18
CA SER A 75 17.11 -6.92 -8.08
C SER A 75 17.82 -6.24 -9.24
N SER A 76 17.48 -4.99 -9.55
CA SER A 76 18.06 -4.21 -10.66
C SER A 76 17.87 -2.72 -10.39
N PRO A 77 18.46 -1.84 -11.23
CA PRO A 77 18.22 -0.39 -11.10
C PRO A 77 16.76 0.02 -11.23
N THR A 78 15.90 -0.85 -11.78
CA THR A 78 14.51 -0.51 -12.09
C THR A 78 13.47 -1.46 -11.50
N SER A 79 13.86 -2.42 -10.66
CA SER A 79 12.94 -3.42 -10.13
C SER A 79 13.21 -3.68 -8.65
N ALA A 80 12.15 -3.61 -7.83
CA ALA A 80 12.26 -3.80 -6.39
C ALA A 80 11.01 -4.45 -5.80
N PHE A 81 11.21 -5.06 -4.65
CA PHE A 81 10.16 -5.65 -3.82
C PHE A 81 10.26 -5.07 -2.42
N VAL A 82 9.13 -4.78 -1.79
CA VAL A 82 9.08 -4.29 -0.41
C VAL A 82 8.04 -5.09 0.37
N LYS A 83 8.45 -5.60 1.53
CA LYS A 83 7.56 -6.21 2.50
C LYS A 83 7.39 -5.25 3.67
N LEU A 84 6.16 -5.00 4.06
CA LEU A 84 5.89 -4.08 5.16
C LEU A 84 4.66 -4.50 5.95
N LYS A 85 4.52 -3.92 7.14
CA LYS A 85 3.32 -4.01 7.95
C LYS A 85 2.69 -2.64 8.08
N CYS A 86 1.36 -2.62 8.07
CA CYS A 86 0.59 -1.41 8.32
C CYS A 86 -0.76 -1.81 8.91
N ALA A 87 -1.57 -0.83 9.30
CA ALA A 87 -2.85 -1.14 9.92
C ALA A 87 -3.90 -0.06 9.68
N LEU A 88 -5.13 -0.53 9.60
CA LEU A 88 -6.36 0.26 9.76
C LEU A 88 -7.12 -0.43 10.87
N PRO A 89 -6.75 -0.22 12.14
CA PRO A 89 -7.27 -1.02 13.25
C PRO A 89 -8.79 -1.12 13.21
N PRO A 90 -9.39 -2.28 13.46
CA PRO A 90 -8.79 -3.52 13.99
C PRO A 90 -8.12 -4.43 12.96
N ARG A 91 -7.96 -3.98 11.71
CA ARG A 91 -7.31 -4.75 10.65
C ARG A 91 -5.83 -4.43 10.60
N PHE A 92 -5.02 -5.48 10.66
CA PHE A 92 -3.56 -5.39 10.56
C PHE A 92 -3.12 -6.13 9.32
N PHE A 93 -2.29 -5.48 8.51
CA PHE A 93 -1.90 -5.98 7.19
C PHE A 93 -0.43 -6.30 7.11
N THR A 94 -0.11 -7.32 6.32
CA THR A 94 1.23 -7.53 5.78
C THR A 94 1.13 -7.35 4.27
N ASP A 95 1.90 -6.41 3.73
CA ASP A 95 1.90 -6.10 2.30
C ASP A 95 3.17 -6.60 1.63
N TYR A 96 3.01 -7.16 0.43
CA TYR A 96 4.09 -7.38 -0.53
C TYR A 96 3.88 -6.41 -1.68
N LEU A 97 4.83 -5.49 -1.86
CA LEU A 97 4.76 -4.47 -2.92
C LEU A 97 5.79 -4.77 -3.98
N CYS A 98 5.38 -4.77 -5.24
CA CYS A 98 6.29 -4.83 -6.38
C CYS A 98 6.38 -3.44 -6.98
N LEU A 99 7.61 -2.94 -7.17
CA LEU A 99 7.88 -1.60 -7.69
C LEU A 99 8.73 -1.69 -8.94
N LEU A 100 8.42 -0.83 -9.90
CA LEU A 100 9.24 -0.63 -11.09
C LEU A 100 9.57 0.85 -11.22
N LYS A 101 10.77 1.14 -11.70
CA LYS A 101 11.16 2.52 -12.02
C LYS A 101 10.77 2.81 -13.46
N ILE A 102 9.77 3.66 -13.63
CA ILE A 102 9.20 4.00 -14.92
C ILE A 102 9.36 5.50 -15.12
N ASP A 103 9.96 5.89 -16.26
CA ASP A 103 10.22 7.30 -16.56
C ASP A 103 10.97 8.00 -15.43
N GLY A 104 11.99 7.33 -14.88
CA GLY A 104 12.84 7.86 -13.82
C GLY A 104 12.20 7.89 -12.44
N ARG A 105 11.03 7.29 -12.26
CA ARG A 105 10.29 7.37 -11.01
C ARG A 105 9.84 5.98 -10.55
N TRP A 106 10.09 5.66 -9.27
CA TRP A 106 9.59 4.43 -8.68
C TRP A 106 8.07 4.48 -8.54
N GLN A 107 7.40 3.42 -8.99
CA GLN A 107 5.95 3.28 -8.87
C GLN A 107 5.61 1.88 -8.38
N ILE A 108 4.62 1.79 -7.49
CA ILE A 108 4.09 0.50 -7.04
C ILE A 108 3.16 0.00 -8.16
N VAL A 109 3.51 -1.16 -8.73
CA VAL A 109 2.75 -1.71 -9.86
C VAL A 109 1.86 -2.88 -9.43
N GLN A 110 2.10 -3.46 -8.25
CA GLN A 110 1.27 -4.53 -7.72
C GLN A 110 1.41 -4.59 -6.21
N LYS A 111 0.29 -4.90 -5.55
CA LYS A 111 0.24 -5.12 -4.11
C LYS A 111 -0.49 -6.43 -3.84
N VAL A 112 0.15 -7.33 -3.10
CA VAL A 112 -0.47 -8.53 -2.55
C VAL A 112 -0.43 -8.40 -1.02
N PHE A 113 -1.56 -8.64 -0.36
CA PHE A 113 -1.61 -8.42 1.08
C PHE A 113 -2.42 -9.48 1.80
N THR A 114 -2.13 -9.62 3.08
CA THR A 114 -2.91 -10.45 4.01
C THR A 114 -3.43 -9.58 5.14
N THR A 115 -4.55 -10.00 5.72
CA THR A 115 -5.23 -9.27 6.79
C THR A 115 -5.35 -10.15 8.04
N GLU A 116 -5.02 -9.56 9.18
CA GLU A 116 -5.26 -10.16 10.48
C GLU A 116 -6.14 -9.20 11.27
N VAL A 117 -7.25 -9.69 11.83
CA VAL A 117 -8.13 -8.87 12.67
C VAL A 117 -7.73 -9.07 14.14
N ARG A 118 -7.46 -7.96 14.83
CA ARG A 118 -7.10 -7.95 16.25
C ARG A 118 -8.13 -7.16 17.03
N ASP A 119 -8.66 -7.77 18.02
CA ASP A 119 -9.63 -7.13 18.92
C ASP A 119 -8.96 -6.27 19.98
#